data_88f97523f15847f7e7cea277f4977d29
#
_entry.id   88f97523f15847f7e7cea277f4977d29
#
_cell.length_a   1.000
_cell.length_b   1.000
_cell.length_c   1.000
_cell.angle_alpha   90.00
_cell.angle_beta   90.00
_cell.angle_gamma   90.00
#
_symmetry.space_group_name_H-M   'P 1'
#
loop_
_entity.id
_entity.type
_entity.pdbx_description
1 polymer ?
#
loop_
_entity_poly.entity_id
_entity_poly.type
_entity_poly.pdbx_seq_one_letter_code
_entity_poly.pdbx_strand_id
1 'polypeptide(L)'
;DEEKAIPFLKCFKYRQTWSFITGKFFTDGVWWFFLFWAPAYFQDQFNAPASSGLGQALIFTLYAIVTVVSIIGGYLPKVFVERRGMKPYNGRMLAMLLFAFLPLASLFAQPLGLNFHSAWWPAILIGLAAAGHQAWSANLFSTIGDMFPKSTIASITGIGTMAGGIGSMLVQKIAGNLFTHAEQLGPAFTFLGFEGKPAGYFMVFCYCGVAYLIAWCIMKALVPKYKPILL
;
A
#
# COMPACT_ATOMS: atom_id res chain seq x y z
N ASP A 1 -35.26 -14.08 -6.43
CA ASP A 1 -34.63 -13.66 -7.69
C ASP A 1 -33.14 -13.72 -7.54
N GLU A 2 -32.48 -14.71 -8.19
CA GLU A 2 -31.01 -14.72 -8.24
C GLU A 2 -30.54 -13.55 -9.12
N GLU A 3 -29.85 -12.58 -8.50
CA GLU A 3 -29.19 -11.50 -9.25
C GLU A 3 -28.27 -12.12 -10.30
N LYS A 4 -28.49 -11.81 -11.58
CA LYS A 4 -27.63 -12.27 -12.68
C LYS A 4 -26.20 -11.77 -12.46
N ALA A 5 -25.22 -12.67 -12.47
CA ALA A 5 -23.82 -12.31 -12.39
C ALA A 5 -23.32 -11.72 -13.72
N ILE A 6 -22.44 -10.73 -13.66
CA ILE A 6 -21.76 -10.24 -14.85
C ILE A 6 -20.74 -11.31 -15.29
N PRO A 7 -20.79 -11.78 -16.55
CA PRO A 7 -19.78 -12.72 -17.06
C PRO A 7 -18.36 -12.18 -16.88
N PHE A 8 -17.42 -13.04 -16.51
CA PHE A 8 -16.05 -12.67 -16.14
C PHE A 8 -15.39 -11.70 -17.14
N LEU A 9 -15.40 -12.02 -18.44
CA LEU A 9 -14.80 -11.14 -19.46
C LEU A 9 -15.53 -9.81 -19.63
N LYS A 10 -16.82 -9.76 -19.32
CA LYS A 10 -17.59 -8.51 -19.37
C LYS A 10 -17.24 -7.57 -18.22
N CYS A 11 -16.69 -8.07 -17.11
CA CYS A 11 -16.23 -7.24 -15.99
C CYS A 11 -15.21 -6.18 -16.44
N PHE A 12 -14.37 -6.50 -17.40
CA PHE A 12 -13.35 -5.57 -17.92
C PHE A 12 -13.89 -4.39 -18.75
N LYS A 13 -15.18 -4.39 -19.09
CA LYS A 13 -15.83 -3.26 -19.76
C LYS A 13 -16.14 -2.10 -18.84
N TYR A 14 -16.13 -2.32 -17.54
CA TYR A 14 -16.51 -1.32 -16.54
C TYR A 14 -15.30 -0.56 -16.00
N ARG A 15 -15.38 0.77 -15.98
CA ARG A 15 -14.34 1.64 -15.38
C ARG A 15 -14.13 1.34 -13.90
N GLN A 16 -15.16 0.91 -13.19
CA GLN A 16 -15.10 0.51 -11.78
C GLN A 16 -14.14 -0.67 -11.57
N THR A 17 -14.12 -1.63 -12.50
CA THR A 17 -13.17 -2.76 -12.47
C THR A 17 -11.73 -2.24 -12.60
N TRP A 18 -11.47 -1.35 -13.54
CA TRP A 18 -10.14 -0.78 -13.75
C TRP A 18 -9.69 0.11 -12.58
N SER A 19 -10.63 0.80 -11.94
CA SER A 19 -10.36 1.54 -10.70
C SER A 19 -9.87 0.60 -9.60
N PHE A 20 -10.55 -0.53 -9.39
CA PHE A 20 -10.13 -1.52 -8.41
C PHE A 20 -8.81 -2.19 -8.77
N ILE A 21 -8.61 -2.58 -10.04
CA ILE A 21 -7.32 -3.09 -10.57
C ILE A 21 -6.19 -2.11 -10.24
N THR A 22 -6.37 -0.83 -10.54
CA THR A 22 -5.36 0.22 -10.28
C THR A 22 -5.02 0.30 -8.79
N GLY A 23 -6.04 0.36 -7.93
CA GLY A 23 -5.84 0.39 -6.49
C GLY A 23 -5.00 -0.78 -5.99
N LYS A 24 -5.29 -1.99 -6.44
CA LYS A 24 -4.57 -3.21 -6.07
C LYS A 24 -3.16 -3.26 -6.67
N PHE A 25 -3.03 -3.00 -7.97
CA PHE A 25 -1.77 -3.12 -8.70
C PHE A 25 -0.66 -2.23 -8.11
N PHE A 26 -0.96 -0.96 -7.84
CA PHE A 26 0.04 -0.02 -7.33
C PHE A 26 0.35 -0.22 -5.85
N THR A 27 -0.58 -0.70 -5.03
CA THR A 27 -0.43 -0.64 -3.58
C THR A 27 -0.11 -1.97 -2.91
N ASP A 28 -0.51 -3.11 -3.47
CA ASP A 28 -0.22 -4.40 -2.85
C ASP A 28 1.28 -4.69 -2.80
N GLY A 29 2.03 -4.27 -3.83
CA GLY A 29 3.48 -4.42 -3.87
C GLY A 29 4.20 -3.68 -2.74
N VAL A 30 3.66 -2.55 -2.29
CA VAL A 30 4.19 -1.77 -1.16
C VAL A 30 4.04 -2.56 0.14
N TRP A 31 2.87 -3.15 0.38
CA TRP A 31 2.64 -4.00 1.55
C TRP A 31 3.61 -5.17 1.62
N TRP A 32 3.72 -5.92 0.52
CA TRP A 32 4.61 -7.07 0.44
C TRP A 32 6.08 -6.66 0.53
N PHE A 33 6.44 -5.46 0.02
CA PHE A 33 7.77 -4.91 0.22
C PHE A 33 8.08 -4.70 1.70
N PHE A 34 7.21 -4.02 2.44
CA PHE A 34 7.42 -3.82 3.87
C PHE A 34 7.46 -5.14 4.64
N LEU A 35 6.60 -6.11 4.29
CA LEU A 35 6.57 -7.41 4.96
C LEU A 35 7.87 -8.20 4.78
N PHE A 36 8.39 -8.28 3.56
CA PHE A 36 9.54 -9.11 3.26
C PHE A 36 10.88 -8.40 3.43
N TRP A 37 10.95 -7.11 3.16
CA TRP A 37 12.21 -6.37 3.14
C TRP A 37 12.49 -5.57 4.40
N ALA A 38 11.52 -5.29 5.27
CA ALA A 38 11.80 -4.56 6.50
C ALA A 38 12.80 -5.29 7.42
N PRO A 39 12.71 -6.63 7.64
CA PRO A 39 13.73 -7.35 8.41
C PRO A 39 15.12 -7.28 7.77
N ALA A 40 15.21 -7.44 6.45
CA ALA A 40 16.47 -7.32 5.72
C ALA A 40 17.03 -5.89 5.79
N TYR A 41 16.18 -4.89 5.67
CA TYR A 41 16.53 -3.50 5.82
C TYR A 41 17.13 -3.19 7.20
N PHE A 42 16.52 -3.68 8.29
CA PHE A 42 17.06 -3.49 9.64
C PHE A 42 18.42 -4.17 9.81
N GLN A 43 18.58 -5.37 9.23
CA GLN A 43 19.87 -6.06 9.24
C GLN A 43 20.92 -5.29 8.45
N ASP A 44 20.61 -4.88 7.21
CA ASP A 44 21.56 -4.26 6.29
C ASP A 44 22.01 -2.86 6.73
N GLN A 45 21.07 -2.06 7.25
CA GLN A 45 21.31 -0.65 7.54
C GLN A 45 21.67 -0.39 9.01
N PHE A 46 21.27 -1.27 9.94
CA PHE A 46 21.40 -1.04 11.39
C PHE A 46 22.03 -2.22 12.14
N ASN A 47 22.49 -3.24 11.42
CA ASN A 47 23.04 -4.46 12.01
C ASN A 47 22.10 -5.10 13.06
N ALA A 48 20.78 -5.08 12.79
CA ALA A 48 19.72 -5.59 13.65
C ALA A 48 18.98 -6.75 12.98
N PRO A 49 19.59 -7.95 12.88
CA PRO A 49 18.96 -9.11 12.27
C PRO A 49 17.71 -9.54 13.06
N ALA A 50 16.75 -10.15 12.36
CA ALA A 50 15.51 -10.63 12.97
C ALA A 50 15.72 -11.68 14.11
N SER A 51 16.89 -12.31 14.17
CA SER A 51 17.28 -13.22 15.26
C SER A 51 17.77 -12.50 16.52
N SER A 52 18.09 -11.20 16.43
CA SER A 52 18.52 -10.41 17.59
C SER A 52 17.34 -9.85 18.38
N GLY A 53 17.54 -9.60 19.68
CA GLY A 53 16.52 -8.96 20.52
C GLY A 53 16.08 -7.59 19.98
N LEU A 54 17.01 -6.78 19.44
CA LEU A 54 16.69 -5.50 18.84
C LEU A 54 15.86 -5.71 17.55
N GLY A 55 16.27 -6.60 16.65
CA GLY A 55 15.54 -6.87 15.41
C GLY A 55 14.11 -7.33 15.68
N GLN A 56 13.92 -8.22 16.67
CA GLN A 56 12.59 -8.67 17.11
C GLN A 56 11.75 -7.51 17.65
N ALA A 57 12.34 -6.65 18.48
CA ALA A 57 11.63 -5.49 19.03
C ALA A 57 11.21 -4.48 17.95
N LEU A 58 12.07 -4.23 16.93
CA LEU A 58 11.75 -3.37 15.81
C LEU A 58 10.60 -3.93 14.97
N ILE A 59 10.65 -5.22 14.63
CA ILE A 59 9.60 -5.91 13.86
C ILE A 59 8.29 -5.92 14.65
N PHE A 60 8.34 -6.25 15.95
CA PHE A 60 7.16 -6.22 16.82
C PHE A 60 6.53 -4.81 16.85
N THR A 61 7.33 -3.77 17.05
CA THR A 61 6.85 -2.39 17.09
C THR A 61 6.20 -1.98 15.78
N LEU A 62 6.83 -2.32 14.64
CA LEU A 62 6.27 -2.06 13.32
C LEU A 62 4.87 -2.67 13.19
N TYR A 63 4.70 -3.95 13.48
CA TYR A 63 3.41 -4.63 13.35
C TYR A 63 2.40 -4.24 14.43
N ALA A 64 2.83 -3.86 15.62
CA ALA A 64 1.94 -3.29 16.64
C ALA A 64 1.31 -1.97 16.14
N ILE A 65 2.11 -1.08 15.54
CA ILE A 65 1.61 0.15 14.92
C ILE A 65 0.63 -0.16 13.80
N VAL A 66 0.98 -1.11 12.91
CA VAL A 66 0.07 -1.56 11.83
C VAL A 66 -1.27 -1.99 12.40
N THR A 67 -1.27 -2.83 13.42
CA THR A 67 -2.50 -3.37 14.02
C THR A 67 -3.36 -2.28 14.63
N VAL A 68 -2.79 -1.42 15.47
CA VAL A 68 -3.54 -0.37 16.17
C VAL A 68 -4.12 0.66 15.20
N VAL A 69 -3.31 1.16 14.27
CA VAL A 69 -3.72 2.22 13.35
C VAL A 69 -4.71 1.71 12.30
N SER A 70 -4.58 0.44 11.85
CA SER A 70 -5.50 -0.14 10.87
C SER A 70 -6.94 -0.28 11.41
N ILE A 71 -7.10 -0.53 12.71
CA ILE A 71 -8.43 -0.59 13.34
C ILE A 71 -9.15 0.77 13.20
N ILE A 72 -8.43 1.88 13.43
CA ILE A 72 -8.96 3.23 13.24
C ILE A 72 -9.37 3.45 11.77
N GLY A 73 -8.58 2.90 10.85
CA GLY A 73 -8.82 3.00 9.41
C GLY A 73 -10.15 2.42 8.95
N GLY A 74 -10.53 1.29 9.50
CA GLY A 74 -11.82 0.66 9.18
C GLY A 74 -13.02 1.45 9.69
N TYR A 75 -12.86 2.25 10.75
CA TYR A 75 -13.94 3.02 11.35
C TYR A 75 -14.20 4.38 10.68
N LEU A 76 -13.19 4.98 10.08
CA LEU A 76 -13.25 6.35 9.55
C LEU A 76 -14.35 6.58 8.48
N PRO A 77 -14.59 5.67 7.50
CA PRO A 77 -15.67 5.85 6.54
C PRO A 77 -17.05 5.90 7.18
N LYS A 78 -17.27 5.12 8.25
CA LYS A 78 -18.52 5.11 9.01
C LYS A 78 -18.80 6.51 9.59
N VAL A 79 -17.78 7.16 10.14
CA VAL A 79 -17.90 8.53 10.67
C VAL A 79 -18.32 9.51 9.57
N PHE A 80 -17.77 9.40 8.37
CA PHE A 80 -18.13 10.28 7.25
C PHE A 80 -19.57 10.06 6.78
N VAL A 81 -20.01 8.81 6.72
CA VAL A 81 -21.39 8.47 6.33
C VAL A 81 -22.39 8.94 7.40
N GLU A 82 -22.18 8.58 8.67
CA GLU A 82 -23.13 8.83 9.73
C GLU A 82 -23.17 10.30 10.18
N ARG A 83 -22.01 10.95 10.30
CA ARG A 83 -21.94 12.34 10.82
C ARG A 83 -22.04 13.41 9.74
N ARG A 84 -21.63 13.10 8.50
CA ARG A 84 -21.62 14.06 7.38
C ARG A 84 -22.60 13.71 6.27
N GLY A 85 -23.39 12.67 6.43
CA GLY A 85 -24.40 12.26 5.43
C GLY A 85 -23.82 11.90 4.06
N MET A 86 -22.54 11.50 4.01
CA MET A 86 -21.88 11.14 2.75
C MET A 86 -22.41 9.79 2.23
N LYS A 87 -22.47 9.64 0.90
CA LYS A 87 -22.71 8.32 0.30
C LYS A 87 -21.56 7.38 0.66
N PRO A 88 -21.80 6.08 0.90
CA PRO A 88 -20.76 5.11 1.33
C PRO A 88 -19.50 5.16 0.48
N TYR A 89 -19.62 5.09 -0.84
CA TYR A 89 -18.49 5.19 -1.76
C TYR A 89 -17.66 6.47 -1.56
N ASN A 90 -18.32 7.62 -1.40
CA ASN A 90 -17.62 8.90 -1.23
C ASN A 90 -16.88 8.95 0.12
N GLY A 91 -17.50 8.43 1.18
CA GLY A 91 -16.87 8.32 2.49
C GLY A 91 -15.63 7.43 2.45
N ARG A 92 -15.68 6.29 1.73
CA ARG A 92 -14.53 5.39 1.54
C ARG A 92 -13.42 6.06 0.73
N MET A 93 -13.75 6.71 -0.38
CA MET A 93 -12.77 7.41 -1.21
C MET A 93 -12.07 8.55 -0.46
N LEU A 94 -12.80 9.27 0.41
CA LEU A 94 -12.19 10.30 1.26
C LEU A 94 -11.28 9.66 2.33
N ALA A 95 -11.73 8.60 2.97
CA ALA A 95 -10.90 7.86 3.94
C ALA A 95 -9.63 7.31 3.27
N MET A 96 -9.75 6.72 2.08
CA MET A 96 -8.61 6.23 1.30
C MET A 96 -7.63 7.35 0.95
N LEU A 97 -8.11 8.55 0.61
CA LEU A 97 -7.23 9.70 0.38
C LEU A 97 -6.44 10.06 1.65
N LEU A 98 -7.10 10.13 2.79
CA LEU A 98 -6.41 10.43 4.06
C LEU A 98 -5.37 9.36 4.41
N PHE A 99 -5.70 8.08 4.22
CA PHE A 99 -4.74 6.99 4.44
C PHE A 99 -3.64 6.93 3.39
N ALA A 100 -3.86 7.45 2.17
CA ALA A 100 -2.83 7.56 1.14
C ALA A 100 -1.68 8.51 1.51
N PHE A 101 -1.88 9.39 2.50
CA PHE A 101 -0.81 10.24 3.03
C PHE A 101 0.09 9.51 4.04
N LEU A 102 -0.38 8.46 4.72
CA LEU A 102 0.45 7.74 5.69
C LEU A 102 1.70 7.07 5.07
N PRO A 103 1.65 6.46 3.88
CA PRO A 103 2.83 5.92 3.22
C PRO A 103 3.92 6.94 2.92
N LEU A 104 3.62 8.24 2.86
CA LEU A 104 4.64 9.29 2.77
C LEU A 104 5.63 9.26 3.94
N ALA A 105 5.25 8.69 5.09
CA ALA A 105 6.18 8.49 6.21
C ALA A 105 7.41 7.66 5.80
N SER A 106 7.30 6.75 4.83
CA SER A 106 8.44 5.97 4.33
C SER A 106 9.54 6.82 3.70
N LEU A 107 9.22 8.02 3.19
CA LEU A 107 10.21 8.97 2.66
C LEU A 107 11.20 9.45 3.73
N PHE A 108 10.77 9.46 4.98
CA PHE A 108 11.59 9.91 6.11
C PHE A 108 12.29 8.74 6.81
N ALA A 109 11.95 7.48 6.50
CA ALA A 109 12.51 6.31 7.16
C ALA A 109 14.03 6.24 7.02
N GLN A 110 14.55 6.30 5.79
CA GLN A 110 15.98 6.25 5.52
C GLN A 110 16.71 7.50 6.02
N PRO A 111 16.28 8.75 5.72
CA PRO A 111 16.97 9.95 6.18
C PRO A 111 17.06 10.03 7.70
N LEU A 112 15.96 9.85 8.42
CA LEU A 112 15.96 9.95 9.88
C LEU A 112 16.71 8.78 10.53
N GLY A 113 16.54 7.57 9.99
CA GLY A 113 17.24 6.39 10.50
C GLY A 113 18.76 6.56 10.47
N LEU A 114 19.31 6.98 9.35
CA LEU A 114 20.75 7.16 9.18
C LEU A 114 21.28 8.41 9.91
N ASN A 115 20.60 9.55 9.82
CA ASN A 115 21.03 10.78 10.47
C ASN A 115 21.07 10.67 12.00
N PHE A 116 20.11 9.96 12.58
CA PHE A 116 20.04 9.74 14.03
C PHE A 116 20.68 8.43 14.49
N HIS A 117 21.27 7.65 13.57
CA HIS A 117 21.86 6.32 13.85
C HIS A 117 20.92 5.42 14.67
N SER A 118 19.63 5.42 14.33
CA SER A 118 18.59 4.72 15.08
C SER A 118 17.60 4.00 14.19
N ALA A 119 17.53 2.68 14.31
CA ALA A 119 16.57 1.83 13.61
C ALA A 119 15.11 2.05 14.06
N TRP A 120 14.88 2.71 15.18
CA TRP A 120 13.54 3.01 15.69
C TRP A 120 12.76 3.96 14.80
N TRP A 121 13.44 4.94 14.18
CA TRP A 121 12.79 5.85 13.23
C TRP A 121 12.20 5.10 12.04
N PRO A 122 12.97 4.27 11.30
CA PRO A 122 12.40 3.46 10.24
C PRO A 122 11.31 2.50 10.72
N ALA A 123 11.47 1.85 11.89
CA ALA A 123 10.47 0.92 12.40
C ALA A 123 9.11 1.59 12.61
N ILE A 124 9.09 2.79 13.19
CA ILE A 124 7.87 3.57 13.42
C ILE A 124 7.30 4.07 12.09
N LEU A 125 8.14 4.64 11.21
CA LEU A 125 7.69 5.27 9.97
C LEU A 125 7.22 4.25 8.93
N ILE A 126 7.89 3.10 8.80
CA ILE A 126 7.43 1.99 7.98
C ILE A 126 6.15 1.39 8.58
N GLY A 127 6.06 1.28 9.91
CA GLY A 127 4.85 0.86 10.61
C GLY A 127 3.64 1.74 10.29
N LEU A 128 3.80 3.06 10.30
CA LEU A 128 2.77 4.02 9.90
C LEU A 128 2.40 3.89 8.42
N ALA A 129 3.39 3.74 7.55
CA ALA A 129 3.18 3.55 6.12
C ALA A 129 2.39 2.25 5.84
N ALA A 130 2.79 1.15 6.48
CA ALA A 130 2.13 -0.15 6.37
C ALA A 130 0.71 -0.14 6.98
N ALA A 131 0.48 0.60 8.06
CA ALA A 131 -0.84 0.83 8.63
C ALA A 131 -1.76 1.57 7.64
N GLY A 132 -1.21 2.54 6.92
CA GLY A 132 -1.90 3.23 5.82
C GLY A 132 -2.39 2.25 4.74
N HIS A 133 -1.55 1.25 4.38
CA HIS A 133 -1.95 0.19 3.46
C HIS A 133 -3.14 -0.63 3.97
N GLN A 134 -3.11 -1.08 5.21
CA GLN A 134 -4.19 -1.91 5.75
C GLN A 134 -5.53 -1.16 5.76
N ALA A 135 -5.50 0.10 6.20
CA ALA A 135 -6.68 0.96 6.17
C ALA A 135 -7.17 1.25 4.74
N TRP A 136 -6.25 1.49 3.81
CA TRP A 136 -6.52 1.62 2.38
C TRP A 136 -7.17 0.36 1.81
N SER A 137 -6.55 -0.79 2.01
CA SER A 137 -6.99 -2.08 1.46
C SER A 137 -8.40 -2.46 1.92
N ALA A 138 -8.71 -2.30 3.21
CA ALA A 138 -10.05 -2.55 3.75
C ALA A 138 -11.13 -1.72 3.05
N ASN A 139 -10.85 -0.43 2.81
CA ASN A 139 -11.76 0.46 2.10
C ASN A 139 -11.84 0.15 0.61
N LEU A 140 -10.71 -0.19 -0.02
CA LEU A 140 -10.64 -0.56 -1.44
C LEU A 140 -11.52 -1.77 -1.74
N PHE A 141 -11.42 -2.86 -0.95
CA PHE A 141 -12.30 -4.02 -1.10
C PHE A 141 -13.77 -3.66 -0.88
N SER A 142 -14.07 -2.80 0.05
CA SER A 142 -15.45 -2.38 0.32
C SER A 142 -16.07 -1.58 -0.82
N THR A 143 -15.27 -0.88 -1.65
CA THR A 143 -15.79 -0.18 -2.84
C THR A 143 -16.42 -1.10 -3.86
N ILE A 144 -16.02 -2.38 -3.91
CA ILE A 144 -16.61 -3.38 -4.79
C ILE A 144 -18.08 -3.59 -4.40
N GLY A 145 -18.34 -3.79 -3.10
CA GLY A 145 -19.70 -3.97 -2.59
C GLY A 145 -20.60 -2.76 -2.80
N ASP A 146 -20.01 -1.55 -2.85
CA ASP A 146 -20.77 -0.32 -3.12
C ASP A 146 -21.16 -0.18 -4.61
N MET A 147 -20.40 -0.79 -5.54
CA MET A 147 -20.52 -0.51 -6.97
C MET A 147 -21.00 -1.69 -7.82
N PHE A 148 -20.84 -2.93 -7.36
CA PHE A 148 -21.16 -4.12 -8.14
C PHE A 148 -22.29 -4.91 -7.51
N PRO A 149 -23.09 -5.65 -8.34
CA PRO A 149 -24.06 -6.63 -7.86
C PRO A 149 -23.38 -7.69 -6.99
N LYS A 150 -24.06 -8.17 -5.94
CA LYS A 150 -23.51 -9.16 -5.00
C LYS A 150 -22.97 -10.42 -5.69
N SER A 151 -23.70 -10.89 -6.71
CA SER A 151 -23.33 -12.06 -7.53
C SER A 151 -22.00 -11.90 -8.30
N THR A 152 -21.49 -10.68 -8.47
CA THR A 152 -20.27 -10.36 -9.24
C THR A 152 -19.07 -10.05 -8.34
N ILE A 153 -19.28 -9.82 -7.04
CA ILE A 153 -18.23 -9.39 -6.11
C ILE A 153 -17.03 -10.33 -6.12
N ALA A 154 -17.25 -11.66 -6.09
CA ALA A 154 -16.17 -12.63 -6.09
C ALA A 154 -15.29 -12.54 -7.35
N SER A 155 -15.90 -12.36 -8.53
CA SER A 155 -15.17 -12.21 -9.79
C SER A 155 -14.30 -10.94 -9.80
N ILE A 156 -14.86 -9.80 -9.37
CA ILE A 156 -14.11 -8.54 -9.29
C ILE A 156 -12.97 -8.64 -8.27
N THR A 157 -13.23 -9.25 -7.11
CA THR A 157 -12.20 -9.51 -6.10
C THR A 157 -11.05 -10.34 -6.67
N GLY A 158 -11.37 -11.42 -7.39
CA GLY A 158 -10.37 -12.27 -8.05
C GLY A 158 -9.52 -11.51 -9.07
N ILE A 159 -10.16 -10.71 -9.94
CA ILE A 159 -9.49 -9.86 -10.94
C ILE A 159 -8.51 -8.89 -10.27
N GLY A 160 -8.98 -8.17 -9.25
CA GLY A 160 -8.13 -7.19 -8.56
C GLY A 160 -7.01 -7.84 -7.75
N THR A 161 -7.26 -8.97 -7.09
CA THR A 161 -6.22 -9.70 -6.35
C THR A 161 -5.15 -10.24 -7.30
N MET A 162 -5.51 -10.73 -8.48
CA MET A 162 -4.56 -11.11 -9.52
C MET A 162 -3.72 -9.92 -9.97
N ALA A 163 -4.33 -8.77 -10.22
CA ALA A 163 -3.61 -7.55 -10.58
C ALA A 163 -2.65 -7.10 -9.46
N GLY A 164 -3.08 -7.16 -8.20
CA GLY A 164 -2.24 -6.90 -7.03
C GLY A 164 -1.06 -7.86 -6.92
N GLY A 165 -1.28 -9.15 -7.20
CA GLY A 165 -0.22 -10.16 -7.25
C GLY A 165 0.83 -9.86 -8.33
N ILE A 166 0.40 -9.48 -9.53
CA ILE A 166 1.31 -9.06 -10.61
C ILE A 166 2.11 -7.82 -10.20
N GLY A 167 1.43 -6.78 -9.67
CA GLY A 167 2.10 -5.58 -9.17
C GLY A 167 3.11 -5.89 -8.07
N SER A 168 2.76 -6.77 -7.14
CA SER A 168 3.64 -7.22 -6.06
C SER A 168 4.88 -7.94 -6.58
N MET A 169 4.70 -8.87 -7.52
CA MET A 169 5.81 -9.57 -8.15
C MET A 169 6.79 -8.60 -8.82
N LEU A 170 6.27 -7.61 -9.54
CA LEU A 170 7.10 -6.58 -10.19
C LEU A 170 7.88 -5.76 -9.16
N VAL A 171 7.24 -5.28 -8.11
CA VAL A 171 7.89 -4.50 -7.05
C VAL A 171 9.00 -5.30 -6.39
N GLN A 172 8.74 -6.57 -6.00
CA GLN A 172 9.75 -7.43 -5.37
C GLN A 172 10.95 -7.67 -6.29
N LYS A 173 10.70 -7.99 -7.56
CA LYS A 173 11.76 -8.25 -8.55
C LYS A 173 12.59 -7.00 -8.83
N ILE A 174 11.94 -5.85 -9.00
CA ILE A 174 12.62 -4.57 -9.23
C ILE A 174 13.45 -4.19 -8.00
N ALA A 175 12.91 -4.30 -6.80
CA ALA A 175 13.62 -4.00 -5.55
C ALA A 175 14.85 -4.89 -5.38
N GLY A 176 14.72 -6.22 -5.55
CA GLY A 176 15.82 -7.14 -5.42
C GLY A 176 16.95 -6.86 -6.43
N ASN A 177 16.60 -6.64 -7.70
CA ASN A 177 17.58 -6.28 -8.73
C ASN A 177 18.26 -4.95 -8.44
N LEU A 178 17.49 -3.96 -7.99
CA LEU A 178 18.00 -2.63 -7.62
C LEU A 178 19.01 -2.72 -6.48
N PHE A 179 18.70 -3.49 -5.43
CA PHE A 179 19.60 -3.65 -4.27
C PHE A 179 20.89 -4.36 -4.66
N THR A 180 20.81 -5.43 -5.47
CA THR A 180 21.98 -6.12 -5.98
C THR A 180 22.85 -5.19 -6.83
N HIS A 181 22.22 -4.41 -7.73
CA HIS A 181 22.94 -3.47 -8.58
C HIS A 181 23.59 -2.33 -7.77
N ALA A 182 22.87 -1.77 -6.83
CA ALA A 182 23.36 -0.72 -5.93
C ALA A 182 24.53 -1.22 -5.05
N GLU A 183 24.47 -2.48 -4.60
CA GLU A 183 25.55 -3.11 -3.84
C GLU A 183 26.80 -3.35 -4.69
N GLN A 184 26.64 -3.81 -5.94
CA GLN A 184 27.75 -4.03 -6.87
C GLN A 184 28.47 -2.75 -7.26
N LEU A 185 27.74 -1.65 -7.47
CA LEU A 185 28.31 -0.35 -7.81
C LEU A 185 28.88 0.40 -6.60
N GLY A 186 28.43 0.04 -5.39
CA GLY A 186 28.87 0.70 -4.16
C GLY A 186 28.67 2.22 -4.23
N PRO A 187 29.68 3.03 -3.85
CA PRO A 187 29.57 4.51 -3.81
C PRO A 187 29.27 5.15 -5.18
N ALA A 188 29.50 4.44 -6.30
CA ALA A 188 29.18 4.95 -7.63
C ALA A 188 27.66 4.98 -7.89
N PHE A 189 26.86 4.21 -7.17
CA PHE A 189 25.42 4.27 -7.22
C PHE A 189 24.92 5.33 -6.23
N THR A 190 24.40 6.44 -6.73
CA THR A 190 23.93 7.55 -5.89
C THR A 190 22.49 7.95 -6.19
N PHE A 191 21.74 8.29 -5.16
CA PHE A 191 20.38 8.82 -5.28
C PHE A 191 20.05 9.75 -4.11
N LEU A 192 19.76 11.02 -4.43
CA LEU A 192 19.34 12.07 -3.48
C LEU A 192 20.17 12.13 -2.19
N GLY A 193 21.50 12.03 -2.33
CA GLY A 193 22.44 12.16 -1.21
C GLY A 193 22.75 10.84 -0.48
N PHE A 194 22.20 9.71 -0.94
CA PHE A 194 22.58 8.37 -0.48
C PHE A 194 23.42 7.66 -1.51
N GLU A 195 24.29 6.76 -1.07
CA GLU A 195 25.21 5.99 -1.91
C GLU A 195 25.00 4.48 -1.69
N GLY A 196 25.24 3.68 -2.72
CA GLY A 196 25.17 2.24 -2.65
C GLY A 196 23.79 1.69 -2.28
N LYS A 197 23.76 0.63 -1.49
CA LYS A 197 22.52 -0.05 -1.06
C LYS A 197 21.53 0.86 -0.32
N PRO A 198 21.96 1.81 0.57
CA PRO A 198 21.11 2.85 1.12
C PRO A 198 20.35 3.68 0.07
N ALA A 199 20.99 4.04 -1.03
CA ALA A 199 20.34 4.73 -2.14
C ALA A 199 19.25 3.86 -2.79
N GLY A 200 19.52 2.56 -2.96
CA GLY A 200 18.55 1.60 -3.46
C GLY A 200 17.29 1.51 -2.58
N TYR A 201 17.46 1.39 -1.27
CA TYR A 201 16.33 1.39 -0.32
C TYR A 201 15.55 2.69 -0.39
N PHE A 202 16.24 3.83 -0.44
CA PHE A 202 15.56 5.13 -0.50
C PHE A 202 14.73 5.29 -1.79
N MET A 203 15.22 4.81 -2.94
CA MET A 203 14.43 4.81 -4.18
C MET A 203 13.12 4.01 -4.04
N VAL A 204 13.16 2.83 -3.42
CA VAL A 204 11.96 2.03 -3.19
C VAL A 204 11.03 2.71 -2.18
N PHE A 205 11.55 3.31 -1.13
CA PHE A 205 10.73 4.09 -0.20
C PHE A 205 10.06 5.30 -0.87
N CYS A 206 10.71 5.94 -1.84
CA CYS A 206 10.08 7.00 -2.63
C CYS A 206 8.87 6.45 -3.42
N TYR A 207 9.00 5.30 -4.07
CA TYR A 207 7.87 4.63 -4.71
C TYR A 207 6.77 4.30 -3.70
N CYS A 208 7.11 3.66 -2.57
CA CYS A 208 6.16 3.30 -1.52
C CYS A 208 5.37 4.52 -1.02
N GLY A 209 6.04 5.65 -0.85
CA GLY A 209 5.41 6.88 -0.37
C GLY A 209 4.37 7.46 -1.31
N VAL A 210 4.63 7.43 -2.63
CA VAL A 210 3.77 8.10 -3.62
C VAL A 210 2.76 7.18 -4.29
N ALA A 211 2.95 5.86 -4.25
CA ALA A 211 2.14 4.87 -4.97
C ALA A 211 0.63 4.99 -4.67
N TYR A 212 0.26 5.26 -3.42
CA TYR A 212 -1.14 5.38 -2.99
C TYR A 212 -1.81 6.64 -3.53
N LEU A 213 -1.10 7.76 -3.51
CA LEU A 213 -1.63 9.03 -4.06
C LEU A 213 -1.81 8.92 -5.57
N ILE A 214 -0.85 8.30 -6.28
CA ILE A 214 -0.96 8.04 -7.71
C ILE A 214 -2.15 7.12 -7.99
N ALA A 215 -2.27 6.01 -7.27
CA ALA A 215 -3.39 5.08 -7.40
C ALA A 215 -4.73 5.78 -7.14
N TRP A 216 -4.82 6.59 -6.09
CA TRP A 216 -6.04 7.33 -5.76
C TRP A 216 -6.44 8.30 -6.87
N CYS A 217 -5.48 9.06 -7.41
CA CYS A 217 -5.75 9.98 -8.51
C CYS A 217 -6.28 9.27 -9.75
N ILE A 218 -5.68 8.13 -10.14
CA ILE A 218 -6.14 7.33 -11.28
C ILE A 218 -7.52 6.74 -11.00
N MET A 219 -7.74 6.17 -9.81
CA MET A 219 -9.04 5.64 -9.41
C MET A 219 -10.12 6.71 -9.47
N LYS A 220 -9.83 7.92 -8.98
CA LYS A 220 -10.76 9.05 -9.00
C LYS A 220 -11.03 9.56 -10.41
N ALA A 221 -10.05 9.52 -11.30
CA ALA A 221 -10.22 9.84 -12.71
C ALA A 221 -11.09 8.81 -13.44
N LEU A 222 -10.95 7.52 -13.12
CA LEU A 222 -11.76 6.44 -13.69
C LEU A 222 -13.20 6.46 -13.20
N VAL A 223 -13.42 6.73 -11.90
CA VAL A 223 -14.74 6.78 -11.25
C VAL A 223 -14.88 8.08 -10.44
N PRO A 224 -15.11 9.22 -11.13
CA PRO A 224 -15.16 10.54 -10.47
C PRO A 224 -16.33 10.67 -9.48
N LYS A 225 -17.44 10.00 -9.77
CA LYS A 225 -18.66 10.01 -8.95
C LYS A 225 -19.14 8.59 -8.70
N TYR A 226 -19.86 8.41 -7.59
CA TYR A 226 -20.54 7.16 -7.30
C TYR A 226 -21.45 6.74 -8.47
N LYS A 227 -21.17 5.61 -9.06
CA LYS A 227 -21.92 5.06 -10.18
C LYS A 227 -22.00 3.54 -10.03
N PRO A 228 -23.04 3.02 -9.35
CA PRO A 228 -23.24 1.59 -9.24
C PRO A 228 -23.61 0.99 -10.60
N ILE A 229 -23.24 -0.26 -10.79
CA ILE A 229 -23.62 -1.06 -11.97
C ILE A 229 -24.94 -1.74 -11.64
N LEU A 230 -25.96 -1.36 -12.37
CA LEU A 230 -27.30 -1.99 -12.33
C LEU A 230 -27.40 -2.97 -13.50
N LEU A 231 -27.91 -4.18 -13.23
CA LEU A 231 -28.18 -5.24 -14.23
C LEU A 231 -29.64 -5.24 -14.63
#